data_2bc0ccd77eab6c387de5bf361068fbc1
#
_entry.id   2bc0ccd77eab6c387de5bf361068fbc1
#
_cell.length_a   1.000
_cell.length_b   1.000
_cell.length_c   1.000
_cell.angle_alpha   90.00
_cell.angle_beta   90.00
_cell.angle_gamma   90.00
#
_symmetry.space_group_name_H-M   'P 1'
#
loop_
_entity.id
_entity.type
_entity.pdbx_description
1 polymer ?
#
loop_
_entity_poly.entity_id
_entity_poly.type
_entity_poly.pdbx_seq_one_letter_code
_entity_poly.pdbx_strand_id
1 'polypeptide(L)'
;MRSYQVTEFGKPLELKEYENPVPKGTEVLIRIIACGVCHSDIHLTDGFFDLGNGKRITLADRGTKLPFTPGHEITGEVLSIGENVKDISVGDKGIVFPWIGCQGCNACKENNETLCEAPKYLGARLNGGYSSHIIIPHERYLVPYGKLDPAQAAPYACSGLTSYSALKKIPKTENDEFIVLIGAGGVGTNGILLLPYIHGAKIIVVDTD
;
A
#
# COMPACT_ATOMS: atom_id res chain seq x y z
N MET A 1 10.49 -18.34 5.04
CA MET A 1 10.24 -16.89 5.22
C MET A 1 9.85 -16.58 6.67
N ARG A 2 10.15 -15.40 7.15
CA ARG A 2 9.69 -14.90 8.47
C ARG A 2 8.53 -13.94 8.23
N SER A 3 7.54 -13.93 9.14
CA SER A 3 6.35 -13.09 9.02
C SER A 3 5.87 -12.66 10.41
N TYR A 4 5.62 -11.38 10.61
CA TYR A 4 4.99 -10.84 11.81
C TYR A 4 3.48 -10.77 11.60
N GLN A 5 2.73 -11.49 12.40
CA GLN A 5 1.29 -11.70 12.20
C GLN A 5 0.45 -11.17 13.35
N VAL A 6 -0.72 -10.66 12.99
CA VAL A 6 -1.83 -10.46 13.93
C VAL A 6 -2.47 -11.83 14.16
N THR A 7 -2.28 -12.38 15.35
CA THR A 7 -2.89 -13.64 15.78
C THR A 7 -4.12 -13.41 16.65
N GLU A 8 -4.14 -12.26 17.33
CA GLU A 8 -5.25 -11.76 18.15
C GLU A 8 -5.28 -10.23 18.02
N PHE A 9 -6.48 -9.64 17.84
CA PHE A 9 -6.62 -8.19 17.75
C PHE A 9 -6.24 -7.49 19.07
N GLY A 10 -5.59 -6.32 18.95
CA GLY A 10 -5.12 -5.54 20.09
C GLY A 10 -3.94 -6.15 20.84
N LYS A 11 -3.30 -7.17 20.30
CA LYS A 11 -2.09 -7.79 20.85
C LYS A 11 -0.87 -7.50 19.98
N PRO A 12 0.34 -7.58 20.54
CA PRO A 12 1.58 -7.51 19.75
C PRO A 12 1.61 -8.54 18.64
N LEU A 13 2.24 -8.18 17.52
CA LEU A 13 2.47 -9.10 16.41
C LEU A 13 3.34 -10.28 16.84
N GLU A 14 3.01 -11.47 16.36
CA GLU A 14 3.80 -12.67 16.61
C GLU A 14 4.67 -13.03 15.41
N LEU A 15 5.93 -13.34 15.65
CA LEU A 15 6.83 -13.87 14.62
C LEU A 15 6.46 -15.32 14.30
N LYS A 16 6.23 -15.60 13.04
CA LYS A 16 6.02 -16.95 12.50
C LYS A 16 7.06 -17.23 11.40
N GLU A 17 7.47 -18.48 11.29
CA GLU A 17 8.39 -18.93 10.25
C GLU A 17 7.72 -19.97 9.36
N TYR A 18 7.96 -19.86 8.06
CA TYR A 18 7.42 -20.71 7.01
C TYR A 18 8.50 -21.03 5.98
N GLU A 19 8.30 -22.07 5.21
CA GLU A 19 9.06 -22.23 3.97
C GLU A 19 8.79 -21.07 2.99
N ASN A 20 9.76 -20.75 2.15
CA ASN A 20 9.54 -19.75 1.11
C ASN A 20 8.50 -20.28 0.13
N PRO A 21 7.47 -19.50 -0.19
CA PRO A 21 6.50 -19.93 -1.20
C PRO A 21 7.14 -19.98 -2.58
N VAL A 22 6.62 -20.86 -3.43
CA VAL A 22 7.06 -21.01 -4.82
C VAL A 22 6.02 -20.35 -5.73
N PRO A 23 6.37 -19.31 -6.51
CA PRO A 23 5.44 -18.66 -7.41
C PRO A 23 5.05 -19.57 -8.56
N LYS A 24 3.79 -19.46 -9.03
CA LYS A 24 3.22 -20.24 -10.14
C LYS A 24 2.50 -19.31 -11.12
N GLY A 25 2.46 -19.72 -12.39
CA GLY A 25 1.74 -18.95 -13.41
C GLY A 25 2.30 -17.53 -13.55
N THR A 26 1.49 -16.53 -13.25
CA THR A 26 1.86 -15.10 -13.31
C THR A 26 2.37 -14.53 -11.97
N GLU A 27 2.48 -15.37 -10.95
CA GLU A 27 2.94 -14.95 -9.62
C GLU A 27 4.42 -14.59 -9.60
N VAL A 28 4.77 -13.68 -8.72
CA VAL A 28 6.15 -13.25 -8.50
C VAL A 28 6.47 -13.30 -7.02
N LEU A 29 7.55 -13.97 -6.65
CA LEU A 29 8.08 -13.96 -5.29
C LEU A 29 9.03 -12.76 -5.14
N ILE A 30 8.70 -11.88 -4.21
CA ILE A 30 9.46 -10.69 -3.86
C ILE A 30 10.16 -10.91 -2.51
N ARG A 31 11.46 -10.67 -2.46
CA ARG A 31 12.20 -10.46 -1.22
C ARG A 31 12.00 -9.01 -0.79
N ILE A 32 11.40 -8.80 0.36
CA ILE A 32 11.09 -7.46 0.87
C ILE A 32 12.39 -6.77 1.32
N ILE A 33 12.60 -5.53 0.85
CA ILE A 33 13.71 -4.68 1.26
C ILE A 33 13.27 -3.75 2.38
N ALA A 34 12.11 -3.11 2.22
CA ALA A 34 11.52 -2.26 3.23
C ALA A 34 9.98 -2.33 3.18
N CYS A 35 9.36 -2.10 4.32
CA CYS A 35 7.92 -1.91 4.42
C CYS A 35 7.65 -0.73 5.35
N GLY A 36 6.95 0.28 4.85
CA GLY A 36 6.51 1.42 5.63
C GLY A 36 5.42 1.01 6.64
N VAL A 37 5.27 1.83 7.68
CA VAL A 37 4.21 1.69 8.68
C VAL A 37 3.17 2.78 8.44
N CYS A 38 2.00 2.38 8.01
CA CYS A 38 0.85 3.25 7.85
C CYS A 38 -0.02 3.23 9.11
N HIS A 39 -0.73 4.31 9.38
CA HIS A 39 -1.71 4.34 10.48
C HIS A 39 -2.79 3.26 10.32
N SER A 40 -3.10 2.88 9.09
CA SER A 40 -4.02 1.77 8.81
C SER A 40 -3.52 0.43 9.35
N ASP A 41 -2.20 0.19 9.42
CA ASP A 41 -1.67 -1.06 9.99
C ASP A 41 -1.94 -1.14 11.50
N ILE A 42 -1.98 0.00 12.19
CA ILE A 42 -2.36 0.08 13.61
C ILE A 42 -3.84 -0.32 13.75
N HIS A 43 -4.74 0.29 12.98
CA HIS A 43 -6.17 -0.07 12.98
C HIS A 43 -6.40 -1.55 12.65
N LEU A 44 -5.63 -2.09 11.70
CA LEU A 44 -5.69 -3.50 11.34
C LEU A 44 -5.24 -4.41 12.49
N THR A 45 -4.23 -3.99 13.25
CA THR A 45 -3.74 -4.72 14.44
C THR A 45 -4.73 -4.62 15.59
N ASP A 46 -5.33 -3.43 15.80
CA ASP A 46 -6.35 -3.21 16.83
C ASP A 46 -7.68 -3.92 16.51
N GLY A 47 -7.92 -4.22 15.25
CA GLY A 47 -9.10 -4.94 14.79
C GLY A 47 -10.32 -4.06 14.50
N PHE A 48 -10.19 -2.73 14.49
CA PHE A 48 -11.27 -1.81 14.19
C PHE A 48 -10.80 -0.47 13.61
N PHE A 49 -11.71 0.21 12.91
CA PHE A 49 -11.58 1.61 12.55
C PHE A 49 -12.58 2.43 13.38
N ASP A 50 -12.09 3.45 14.08
CA ASP A 50 -12.92 4.42 14.78
C ASP A 50 -13.44 5.47 13.79
N LEU A 51 -14.75 5.62 13.71
CA LEU A 51 -15.42 6.59 12.83
C LEU A 51 -15.81 7.88 13.55
N GLY A 52 -15.42 8.01 14.82
CA GLY A 52 -15.86 9.10 15.68
C GLY A 52 -17.28 8.89 16.24
N ASN A 53 -17.65 9.72 17.22
CA ASN A 53 -18.96 9.69 17.89
C ASN A 53 -19.33 8.29 18.44
N GLY A 54 -18.36 7.49 18.88
CA GLY A 54 -18.56 6.15 19.43
C GLY A 54 -18.88 5.08 18.38
N LYS A 55 -18.83 5.40 17.08
CA LYS A 55 -19.05 4.43 16.00
C LYS A 55 -17.74 3.77 15.61
N ARG A 56 -17.75 2.44 15.51
CA ARG A 56 -16.60 1.64 15.07
C ARG A 56 -17.02 0.65 13.99
N ILE A 57 -16.11 0.37 13.08
CA ILE A 57 -16.22 -0.72 12.12
C ILE A 57 -15.19 -1.75 12.53
N THR A 58 -15.63 -2.96 12.92
CA THR A 58 -14.71 -4.04 13.27
C THR A 58 -14.27 -4.82 12.05
N LEU A 59 -13.04 -5.32 12.07
CA LEU A 59 -12.52 -6.15 11.00
C LEU A 59 -13.16 -7.55 10.99
N ALA A 60 -13.56 -8.04 12.16
CA ALA A 60 -14.29 -9.30 12.28
C ALA A 60 -15.61 -9.23 11.52
N ASP A 61 -16.40 -8.15 11.66
CA ASP A 61 -17.67 -7.93 10.94
C ASP A 61 -17.45 -7.83 9.42
N ARG A 62 -16.25 -7.40 9.00
CA ARG A 62 -15.85 -7.36 7.59
C ARG A 62 -15.26 -8.66 7.06
N GLY A 63 -15.27 -9.72 7.87
CA GLY A 63 -14.83 -11.05 7.50
C GLY A 63 -13.31 -11.20 7.41
N THR A 64 -12.53 -10.35 8.09
CA THR A 64 -11.08 -10.52 8.20
C THR A 64 -10.78 -11.76 9.03
N LYS A 65 -9.96 -12.65 8.50
CA LYS A 65 -9.57 -13.91 9.15
C LYS A 65 -8.20 -13.74 9.81
N LEU A 66 -8.07 -14.27 11.02
CA LEU A 66 -6.81 -14.41 11.73
C LEU A 66 -6.23 -15.81 11.49
N PRO A 67 -4.89 -15.98 11.51
CA PRO A 67 -3.89 -14.92 11.54
C PRO A 67 -3.71 -14.28 10.15
N PHE A 68 -3.20 -13.03 10.11
CA PHE A 68 -2.78 -12.38 8.88
C PHE A 68 -1.54 -11.51 9.11
N THR A 69 -0.81 -11.21 8.04
CA THR A 69 0.38 -10.35 8.05
C THR A 69 -0.02 -8.95 7.58
N PRO A 70 0.10 -7.89 8.39
CA PRO A 70 -0.12 -6.51 7.96
C PRO A 70 1.06 -5.96 7.11
N GLY A 71 1.03 -4.66 6.79
CA GLY A 71 2.03 -3.98 5.98
C GLY A 71 1.65 -3.94 4.50
N HIS A 72 1.53 -2.73 3.93
CA HIS A 72 1.10 -2.53 2.55
C HIS A 72 1.91 -1.46 1.81
N GLU A 73 2.94 -0.91 2.43
CA GLU A 73 3.89 0.03 1.83
C GLU A 73 5.21 -0.68 1.56
N ILE A 74 5.27 -1.49 0.50
CA ILE A 74 6.32 -2.49 0.31
C ILE A 74 7.24 -2.10 -0.85
N THR A 75 8.55 -2.19 -0.62
CA THR A 75 9.54 -2.27 -1.69
C THR A 75 10.29 -3.58 -1.59
N GLY A 76 10.68 -4.12 -2.74
CA GLY A 76 11.38 -5.39 -2.78
C GLY A 76 12.08 -5.67 -4.09
N GLU A 77 12.68 -6.84 -4.14
CA GLU A 77 13.45 -7.37 -5.26
C GLU A 77 12.87 -8.74 -5.66
N VAL A 78 12.74 -8.95 -6.96
CA VAL A 78 12.26 -10.22 -7.52
C VAL A 78 13.25 -11.33 -7.18
N LEU A 79 12.80 -12.32 -6.45
CA LEU A 79 13.60 -13.49 -6.07
C LEU A 79 13.38 -14.68 -7.00
N SER A 80 12.11 -14.90 -7.39
CA SER A 80 11.74 -15.92 -8.39
C SER A 80 10.42 -15.55 -9.05
N ILE A 81 10.16 -16.13 -10.21
CA ILE A 81 8.98 -15.83 -11.05
C ILE A 81 8.28 -17.12 -11.45
N GLY A 82 6.97 -17.05 -11.63
CA GLY A 82 6.18 -18.12 -12.23
C GLY A 82 6.42 -18.23 -13.74
N GLU A 83 6.03 -19.35 -14.31
CA GLU A 83 6.34 -19.74 -15.68
C GLU A 83 5.68 -18.86 -16.77
N ASN A 84 4.68 -18.05 -16.40
CA ASN A 84 3.96 -17.16 -17.32
C ASN A 84 4.34 -15.69 -17.18
N VAL A 85 5.29 -15.34 -16.30
CA VAL A 85 5.84 -13.98 -16.14
C VAL A 85 6.74 -13.65 -17.34
N LYS A 86 6.61 -12.42 -17.90
CA LYS A 86 7.27 -12.03 -19.15
C LYS A 86 8.06 -10.72 -19.08
N ASP A 87 7.56 -9.75 -18.32
CA ASP A 87 8.00 -8.35 -18.41
C ASP A 87 8.97 -7.95 -17.31
N ILE A 88 9.27 -8.85 -16.36
CA ILE A 88 10.25 -8.64 -15.29
C ILE A 88 11.19 -9.83 -15.14
N SER A 89 12.32 -9.59 -14.51
CA SER A 89 13.38 -10.58 -14.29
C SER A 89 13.77 -10.68 -12.82
N VAL A 90 14.38 -11.81 -12.44
CA VAL A 90 15.01 -11.97 -11.13
C VAL A 90 16.06 -10.88 -10.92
N GLY A 91 16.00 -10.20 -9.76
CA GLY A 91 16.85 -9.06 -9.42
C GLY A 91 16.20 -7.69 -9.68
N ASP A 92 15.11 -7.61 -10.44
CA ASP A 92 14.36 -6.37 -10.63
C ASP A 92 13.81 -5.86 -9.30
N LYS A 93 13.78 -4.54 -9.14
CA LYS A 93 13.36 -3.88 -7.91
C LYS A 93 12.19 -2.93 -8.15
N GLY A 94 11.26 -2.90 -7.22
CA GLY A 94 10.09 -2.03 -7.34
C GLY A 94 9.33 -1.85 -6.04
N ILE A 95 8.36 -0.93 -6.12
CA ILE A 95 7.29 -0.76 -5.14
C ILE A 95 6.23 -1.79 -5.47
N VAL A 96 5.76 -2.52 -4.49
CA VAL A 96 4.60 -3.41 -4.66
C VAL A 96 3.32 -2.60 -4.53
N PHE A 97 2.54 -2.54 -5.62
CA PHE A 97 1.23 -1.90 -5.61
C PHE A 97 0.23 -2.76 -4.82
N PRO A 98 -0.30 -2.29 -3.69
CA PRO A 98 -1.05 -3.14 -2.76
C PRO A 98 -2.54 -3.28 -3.08
N TRP A 99 -3.07 -2.46 -4.00
CA TRP A 99 -4.50 -2.35 -4.29
C TRP A 99 -4.92 -3.34 -5.37
N ILE A 100 -4.89 -4.62 -5.05
CA ILE A 100 -5.18 -5.70 -6.00
C ILE A 100 -6.69 -5.83 -6.19
N GLY A 101 -7.14 -5.64 -7.42
CA GLY A 101 -8.54 -5.79 -7.80
C GLY A 101 -8.95 -7.22 -8.14
N CYS A 102 -10.26 -7.44 -8.28
CA CYS A 102 -10.84 -8.75 -8.62
C CYS A 102 -10.69 -9.12 -10.10
N GLN A 103 -10.28 -8.18 -10.97
CA GLN A 103 -10.14 -8.28 -12.43
C GLN A 103 -11.45 -8.48 -13.21
N GLY A 104 -12.59 -8.63 -12.53
CA GLY A 104 -13.88 -8.93 -13.16
C GLY A 104 -14.90 -7.81 -13.16
N CYS A 105 -14.88 -6.88 -12.18
CA CYS A 105 -15.83 -5.78 -12.06
C CYS A 105 -15.50 -4.63 -13.05
N ASN A 106 -16.44 -3.72 -13.24
CA ASN A 106 -16.29 -2.60 -14.17
C ASN A 106 -15.08 -1.71 -13.81
N ALA A 107 -14.91 -1.37 -12.53
CA ALA A 107 -13.75 -0.59 -12.09
C ALA A 107 -12.41 -1.25 -12.48
N CYS A 108 -12.29 -2.56 -12.31
CA CYS A 108 -11.07 -3.28 -12.70
C CYS A 108 -10.86 -3.29 -14.23
N LYS A 109 -11.92 -3.45 -15.01
CA LYS A 109 -11.86 -3.42 -16.49
C LYS A 109 -11.44 -2.04 -17.02
N GLU A 110 -11.73 -1.00 -16.27
CA GLU A 110 -11.34 0.39 -16.54
C GLU A 110 -9.97 0.77 -15.94
N ASN A 111 -9.19 -0.21 -15.45
CA ASN A 111 -7.92 -0.02 -14.76
C ASN A 111 -8.01 0.84 -13.48
N ASN A 112 -9.15 0.82 -12.81
CA ASN A 112 -9.41 1.56 -11.58
C ASN A 112 -9.59 0.59 -10.39
N GLU A 113 -8.58 -0.23 -10.15
CA GLU A 113 -8.61 -1.31 -9.15
C GLU A 113 -8.79 -0.82 -7.71
N THR A 114 -8.42 0.43 -7.42
CA THR A 114 -8.67 1.05 -6.11
C THR A 114 -10.15 1.19 -5.76
N LEU A 115 -11.03 1.19 -6.78
CA LEU A 115 -12.49 1.21 -6.64
C LEU A 115 -13.13 -0.16 -6.87
N CYS A 116 -12.36 -1.24 -6.79
CA CYS A 116 -12.86 -2.59 -6.97
C CYS A 116 -13.95 -2.95 -5.96
N GLU A 117 -15.01 -3.61 -6.42
CA GLU A 117 -16.12 -4.06 -5.58
C GLU A 117 -15.74 -5.23 -4.65
N ALA A 118 -14.73 -6.04 -5.05
CA ALA A 118 -14.21 -7.17 -4.28
C ALA A 118 -12.68 -7.13 -4.19
N PRO A 119 -12.11 -6.12 -3.52
CA PRO A 119 -10.67 -5.91 -3.50
C PRO A 119 -9.94 -6.96 -2.65
N LYS A 120 -8.71 -7.26 -3.05
CA LYS A 120 -7.79 -8.17 -2.36
C LYS A 120 -6.53 -7.39 -1.92
N TYR A 121 -6.71 -6.40 -1.06
CA TYR A 121 -5.61 -5.54 -0.62
C TYR A 121 -4.57 -6.32 0.20
N LEU A 122 -3.29 -6.11 -0.11
CA LEU A 122 -2.18 -6.61 0.67
C LEU A 122 -2.18 -5.99 2.08
N GLY A 123 -1.81 -6.77 3.06
CA GLY A 123 -1.78 -6.33 4.46
C GLY A 123 -3.14 -6.25 5.15
N ALA A 124 -4.26 -6.51 4.43
CA ALA A 124 -5.60 -6.45 4.99
C ALA A 124 -6.48 -7.64 4.59
N ARG A 125 -6.50 -8.03 3.30
CA ARG A 125 -7.25 -9.18 2.77
C ARG A 125 -6.33 -10.32 2.34
N LEU A 126 -5.12 -9.98 1.93
CA LEU A 126 -4.01 -10.88 1.69
C LEU A 126 -2.89 -10.53 2.65
N ASN A 127 -1.99 -11.48 2.90
CA ASN A 127 -0.79 -11.23 3.69
C ASN A 127 0.04 -10.09 3.07
N GLY A 128 0.57 -9.24 3.94
CA GLY A 128 1.30 -8.04 3.58
C GLY A 128 2.81 -8.12 3.84
N GLY A 129 3.40 -6.94 3.97
CA GLY A 129 4.83 -6.71 3.94
C GLY A 129 5.58 -6.82 5.26
N TYR A 130 4.91 -7.03 6.39
CA TYR A 130 5.63 -7.29 7.64
C TYR A 130 6.19 -8.71 7.64
N SER A 131 6.84 -9.06 6.56
CA SER A 131 7.49 -10.33 6.35
C SER A 131 8.78 -10.18 5.54
N SER A 132 9.58 -11.24 5.48
CA SER A 132 10.81 -11.23 4.67
C SER A 132 10.54 -11.42 3.17
N HIS A 133 9.38 -12.02 2.82
CA HIS A 133 8.99 -12.31 1.45
C HIS A 133 7.48 -12.15 1.26
N ILE A 134 7.07 -11.88 0.02
CA ILE A 134 5.67 -11.81 -0.37
C ILE A 134 5.50 -12.37 -1.79
N ILE A 135 4.38 -13.04 -2.06
CA ILE A 135 3.94 -13.33 -3.43
C ILE A 135 2.96 -12.24 -3.87
N ILE A 136 3.22 -11.67 -5.05
CA ILE A 136 2.26 -10.85 -5.77
C ILE A 136 1.66 -11.62 -6.93
N PRO A 137 0.38 -11.44 -7.26
CA PRO A 137 -0.31 -12.31 -8.23
C PRO A 137 0.06 -12.06 -9.68
N HIS A 138 0.70 -10.93 -9.99
CA HIS A 138 1.12 -10.57 -11.34
C HIS A 138 2.22 -9.52 -11.30
N GLU A 139 3.13 -9.57 -12.26
CA GLU A 139 4.27 -8.66 -12.41
C GLU A 139 3.87 -7.17 -12.50
N ARG A 140 2.70 -6.85 -13.06
CA ARG A 140 2.18 -5.48 -13.17
C ARG A 140 2.02 -4.77 -11.82
N TYR A 141 1.98 -5.51 -10.71
CA TYR A 141 1.93 -4.95 -9.35
C TYR A 141 3.32 -4.60 -8.79
N LEU A 142 4.38 -4.80 -9.56
CA LEU A 142 5.73 -4.33 -9.22
C LEU A 142 6.06 -3.10 -10.07
N VAL A 143 6.10 -1.92 -9.44
CA VAL A 143 6.34 -0.63 -10.11
C VAL A 143 7.78 -0.20 -9.84
N PRO A 144 8.63 -0.02 -10.86
CA PRO A 144 10.00 0.41 -10.67
C PRO A 144 10.07 1.77 -9.94
N TYR A 145 10.95 1.91 -8.94
CA TYR A 145 11.18 3.17 -8.23
C TYR A 145 12.46 3.91 -8.69
N GLY A 146 13.12 3.41 -9.73
CA GLY A 146 14.29 4.04 -10.33
C GLY A 146 15.47 4.14 -9.35
N LYS A 147 15.96 5.36 -9.12
CA LYS A 147 17.12 5.65 -8.27
C LYS A 147 16.77 6.02 -6.83
N LEU A 148 15.49 5.97 -6.46
CA LEU A 148 15.06 6.28 -5.09
C LEU A 148 15.63 5.25 -4.11
N ASP A 149 15.87 5.70 -2.88
CA ASP A 149 16.13 4.78 -1.78
C ASP A 149 14.89 3.92 -1.52
N PRO A 150 15.02 2.60 -1.38
CA PRO A 150 13.86 1.72 -1.23
C PRO A 150 13.01 2.01 0.02
N ALA A 151 13.62 2.44 1.14
CA ALA A 151 12.85 2.79 2.33
C ALA A 151 12.07 4.10 2.13
N GLN A 152 12.63 5.06 1.38
CA GLN A 152 11.92 6.28 1.01
C GLN A 152 10.84 6.06 -0.04
N ALA A 153 11.01 5.07 -0.91
CA ALA A 153 10.04 4.74 -1.95
C ALA A 153 8.83 3.95 -1.43
N ALA A 154 8.98 3.19 -0.35
CA ALA A 154 7.94 2.33 0.19
C ALA A 154 6.61 3.06 0.49
N PRO A 155 6.57 4.25 1.15
CA PRO A 155 5.34 4.98 1.43
C PRO A 155 4.58 5.44 0.18
N TYR A 156 5.22 5.49 -1.00
CA TYR A 156 4.51 5.85 -2.23
C TYR A 156 3.46 4.82 -2.65
N ALA A 157 3.53 3.59 -2.15
CA ALA A 157 2.50 2.58 -2.36
C ALA A 157 1.14 2.94 -1.73
N CYS A 158 1.12 3.75 -0.67
CA CYS A 158 -0.09 4.16 0.06
C CYS A 158 -0.21 5.68 0.19
N SER A 159 0.55 6.30 1.08
CA SER A 159 0.42 7.73 1.40
C SER A 159 0.76 8.62 0.20
N GLY A 160 1.78 8.28 -0.58
CA GLY A 160 2.11 8.98 -1.81
C GLY A 160 1.03 8.86 -2.88
N LEU A 161 0.55 7.65 -3.14
CA LEU A 161 -0.53 7.39 -4.11
C LEU A 161 -1.84 8.09 -3.70
N THR A 162 -2.18 8.06 -2.42
CA THR A 162 -3.37 8.72 -1.87
C THR A 162 -3.30 10.23 -2.09
N SER A 163 -2.16 10.85 -1.76
CA SER A 163 -1.94 12.29 -1.98
C SER A 163 -1.96 12.63 -3.45
N TYR A 164 -1.27 11.89 -4.30
CA TYR A 164 -1.28 12.10 -5.75
C TYR A 164 -2.69 12.03 -6.33
N SER A 165 -3.45 11.00 -5.96
CA SER A 165 -4.84 10.82 -6.42
C SER A 165 -5.74 11.98 -5.99
N ALA A 166 -5.59 12.49 -4.77
CA ALA A 166 -6.34 13.64 -4.29
C ALA A 166 -5.99 14.91 -5.05
N LEU A 167 -4.70 15.21 -5.19
CA LEU A 167 -4.21 16.39 -5.90
C LEU A 167 -4.63 16.41 -7.37
N LYS A 168 -4.63 15.27 -8.05
CA LYS A 168 -5.09 15.15 -9.45
C LYS A 168 -6.57 15.45 -9.64
N LYS A 169 -7.38 15.45 -8.59
CA LYS A 169 -8.81 15.79 -8.63
C LYS A 169 -9.08 17.29 -8.43
N ILE A 170 -8.09 18.05 -7.95
CA ILE A 170 -8.19 19.50 -7.85
C ILE A 170 -8.11 20.07 -9.28
N PRO A 171 -8.99 21.00 -9.66
CA PRO A 171 -8.85 21.72 -10.94
C PRO A 171 -7.47 22.36 -11.05
N LYS A 172 -7.00 22.58 -12.29
CA LYS A 172 -5.73 23.30 -12.50
C LYS A 172 -5.81 24.69 -11.85
N THR A 173 -4.76 25.02 -11.11
CA THR A 173 -4.66 26.29 -10.35
C THR A 173 -3.56 27.16 -10.95
N GLU A 174 -3.75 28.47 -10.84
CA GLU A 174 -2.80 29.49 -11.26
C GLU A 174 -1.86 29.90 -10.11
N ASN A 175 -0.79 30.66 -10.43
CA ASN A 175 0.24 31.03 -9.45
C ASN A 175 -0.25 31.92 -8.30
N ASP A 176 -1.39 32.60 -8.47
CA ASP A 176 -1.96 33.51 -7.46
C ASP A 176 -2.97 32.82 -6.54
N GLU A 177 -3.34 31.58 -6.86
CA GLU A 177 -4.27 30.79 -6.06
C GLU A 177 -3.55 30.07 -4.90
N PHE A 178 -4.33 29.63 -3.95
CA PHE A 178 -3.83 28.89 -2.79
C PHE A 178 -4.47 27.51 -2.72
N ILE A 179 -3.65 26.52 -2.34
CA ILE A 179 -4.14 25.20 -1.93
C ILE A 179 -3.79 25.04 -0.46
N VAL A 180 -4.80 24.79 0.36
CA VAL A 180 -4.64 24.56 1.79
C VAL A 180 -4.59 23.07 2.08
N LEU A 181 -3.51 22.60 2.71
CA LEU A 181 -3.35 21.24 3.21
C LEU A 181 -3.56 21.26 4.72
N ILE A 182 -4.54 20.49 5.18
CA ILE A 182 -4.83 20.33 6.61
C ILE A 182 -4.25 18.99 7.07
N GLY A 183 -3.28 19.04 7.95
CA GLY A 183 -2.51 17.90 8.42
C GLY A 183 -1.19 17.72 7.65
N ALA A 184 -0.07 17.63 8.36
CA ALA A 184 1.28 17.39 7.84
C ALA A 184 1.84 16.00 8.22
N GLY A 185 0.97 15.04 8.57
CA GLY A 185 1.34 13.64 8.77
C GLY A 185 1.78 12.97 7.45
N GLY A 186 1.90 11.65 7.42
CA GLY A 186 2.44 10.91 6.27
C GLY A 186 1.75 11.22 4.93
N VAL A 187 0.42 11.33 4.89
CA VAL A 187 -0.33 11.71 3.69
C VAL A 187 -0.09 13.18 3.34
N GLY A 188 -0.21 14.09 4.32
CA GLY A 188 -0.01 15.53 4.09
C GLY A 188 1.41 15.87 3.63
N THR A 189 2.43 15.27 4.22
CA THR A 189 3.83 15.46 3.81
C THR A 189 4.05 15.04 2.35
N ASN A 190 3.51 13.90 1.93
CA ASN A 190 3.54 13.52 0.51
C ASN A 190 2.78 14.53 -0.37
N GLY A 191 1.65 15.06 0.12
CA GLY A 191 0.91 16.13 -0.55
C GLY A 191 1.75 17.39 -0.76
N ILE A 192 2.46 17.84 0.27
CA ILE A 192 3.37 19.01 0.22
C ILE A 192 4.46 18.78 -0.83
N LEU A 193 5.08 17.60 -0.85
CA LEU A 193 6.16 17.27 -1.80
C LEU A 193 5.68 17.17 -3.24
N LEU A 194 4.48 16.64 -3.48
CA LEU A 194 3.94 16.41 -4.83
C LEU A 194 3.27 17.64 -5.43
N LEU A 195 2.68 18.51 -4.60
CA LEU A 195 1.84 19.61 -5.05
C LEU A 195 2.56 20.56 -6.03
N PRO A 196 3.82 20.98 -5.82
CA PRO A 196 4.53 21.89 -6.74
C PRO A 196 4.72 21.31 -8.15
N TYR A 197 4.66 20.00 -8.32
CA TYR A 197 4.79 19.32 -9.62
C TYR A 197 3.45 19.14 -10.34
N ILE A 198 2.34 19.36 -9.64
CA ILE A 198 0.99 19.11 -10.17
C ILE A 198 0.25 20.43 -10.39
N HIS A 199 0.44 21.40 -9.49
CA HIS A 199 -0.25 22.69 -9.46
C HIS A 199 0.72 23.86 -9.38
N GLY A 200 0.34 24.99 -9.97
CA GLY A 200 1.06 26.27 -9.84
C GLY A 200 0.72 27.08 -8.58
N ALA A 201 -0.25 26.61 -7.78
CA ALA A 201 -0.74 27.34 -6.60
C ALA A 201 0.30 27.45 -5.48
N LYS A 202 0.16 28.46 -4.64
CA LYS A 202 0.88 28.59 -3.37
C LYS A 202 0.32 27.61 -2.36
N ILE A 203 1.20 27.00 -1.55
CA ILE A 203 0.82 25.99 -0.57
C ILE A 203 0.71 26.64 0.81
N ILE A 204 -0.42 26.44 1.48
CA ILE A 204 -0.62 26.74 2.90
C ILE A 204 -0.80 25.41 3.63
N VAL A 205 0.02 25.17 4.65
CA VAL A 205 -0.08 23.96 5.47
C VAL A 205 -0.56 24.35 6.85
N VAL A 206 -1.54 23.63 7.37
CA VAL A 206 -2.10 23.81 8.71
C VAL A 206 -1.98 22.49 9.47
N ASP A 207 -1.33 22.53 10.61
CA ASP A 207 -1.22 21.41 11.55
C ASP A 207 -1.38 21.89 12.99
N THR A 208 -1.45 20.97 13.93
CA THR A 208 -1.58 21.27 15.37
C THR A 208 -0.24 21.51 16.07
N ASP A 209 0.87 21.15 15.44
CA ASP A 209 2.25 21.34 15.94
C ASP A 209 2.99 22.46 15.18
#